data_dce304d9fcc0ddd236f8f572b3a8bd46
#
_entry.id   dce304d9fcc0ddd236f8f572b3a8bd46
#
_cell.length_a   1.000
_cell.length_b   1.000
_cell.length_c   1.000
_cell.angle_alpha   90.00
_cell.angle_beta   90.00
_cell.angle_gamma   90.00
#
_symmetry.space_group_name_H-M   'P 1'
#
loop_
_entity.id
_entity.type
_entity.pdbx_description
1 polymer ?
#
loop_
_entity_poly.entity_id
_entity_poly.type
_entity_poly.pdbx_seq_one_letter_code
_entity_poly.pdbx_strand_id
1 'polypeptide(L)'
;MQRLIRSRTGWLAIALLVVMAAFVLRLFQLQILQYGKYTELARASQQRQFIIPAERGKIYMMDGKTPVPVVLNQAVYTVIADPQSIDDKERNQLVDSLREIAGGEMTENVSERLNNKKSRYEVLAKNITRTQAEKLKKKNFAGVLYQQSSIRNYPEGELGAHVLGFVNAAGEGQYGVEGSLNKQLKGRDGLLQSVTDVRNIPLTVGKNNMRIEAKSGDNLALTVDRNIQNQAELALKKGVEAAGATEGSVIVMNPKNGQVLAMANYPTYNPADFAKQKNGSVFVDSASMVPFEPGSIIKSFSFATAIDKGVITPSSTYNNTDCIKVADRTMCNVLRGLGGTMTIQGAFNNSLNVGTITAIRKLGNGSQINLPARQTLYEYYHDKFGFGAKTGIELGEASGYIYPPDSAEGNEVRYSAMTYGQSMNLTMIQVAAGFSSLVNGGQYYKPTILVGTIDESGNLKSSENKVIRQTVSGGTSSQMRTMLTTARRSLFLSKSDKSGYEIGGKTGTSEAVVNGAYTQKETIATYIGYGGGKNGAEYVIMVRVAAPGKGINLQGNLHAGPIFTDISNWMIDYMKIAPKE
;
A
#
# COMPACT_ATOMS: atom_id res chain seq x y z
N MET A 1 88.38 -27.16 23.89
CA MET A 1 87.10 -27.01 24.64
C MET A 1 87.29 -26.76 26.15
N GLN A 2 88.18 -27.46 26.89
CA GLN A 2 88.35 -27.28 28.36
C GLN A 2 88.92 -25.92 28.85
N ARG A 3 89.66 -25.14 28.00
CA ARG A 3 90.16 -23.80 28.36
C ARG A 3 89.10 -22.67 28.22
N LEU A 4 88.05 -22.85 27.40
CA LEU A 4 87.00 -21.85 27.25
C LEU A 4 86.04 -21.83 28.44
N ILE A 5 85.88 -22.94 29.13
CA ILE A 5 84.95 -23.10 30.25
C ILE A 5 85.44 -22.50 31.55
N ARG A 6 86.80 -22.16 31.65
CA ARG A 6 87.43 -21.63 32.85
C ARG A 6 87.61 -20.07 32.83
N SER A 7 87.23 -19.37 31.80
CA SER A 7 87.33 -17.92 31.72
C SER A 7 85.94 -17.25 31.81
N ARG A 8 85.88 -16.07 32.42
CA ARG A 8 84.65 -15.25 32.51
C ARG A 8 84.08 -14.94 31.12
N THR A 9 84.93 -14.75 30.13
CA THR A 9 84.58 -14.57 28.72
C THR A 9 83.95 -15.84 28.07
N GLY A 10 84.41 -17.05 28.49
CA GLY A 10 83.84 -18.30 28.04
C GLY A 10 82.41 -18.52 28.52
N TRP A 11 82.16 -18.18 29.77
CA TRP A 11 80.77 -18.25 30.30
C TRP A 11 79.87 -17.24 29.62
N LEU A 12 80.35 -16.04 29.30
CA LEU A 12 79.60 -15.02 28.57
C LEU A 12 79.31 -15.47 27.13
N ALA A 13 80.26 -16.11 26.47
CA ALA A 13 80.08 -16.68 25.13
C ALA A 13 79.04 -17.82 25.13
N ILE A 14 79.10 -18.71 26.14
CA ILE A 14 78.07 -19.82 26.27
C ILE A 14 76.70 -19.22 26.55
N ALA A 15 76.55 -18.25 27.43
CA ALA A 15 75.30 -17.57 27.72
C ALA A 15 74.73 -16.91 26.45
N LEU A 16 75.58 -16.25 25.66
CA LEU A 16 75.17 -15.62 24.40
C LEU A 16 74.71 -16.68 23.35
N LEU A 17 75.42 -17.82 23.25
CA LEU A 17 75.01 -18.93 22.38
C LEU A 17 73.68 -19.58 22.81
N VAL A 18 73.45 -19.73 24.12
CA VAL A 18 72.16 -20.23 24.64
C VAL A 18 71.01 -19.27 24.33
N VAL A 19 71.22 -17.97 24.51
CA VAL A 19 70.25 -16.95 24.14
C VAL A 19 69.99 -16.99 22.64
N MET A 20 71.01 -17.05 21.81
CA MET A 20 70.89 -17.13 20.36
C MET A 20 70.15 -18.41 19.92
N ALA A 21 70.45 -19.56 20.53
CA ALA A 21 69.77 -20.83 20.28
C ALA A 21 68.26 -20.72 20.67
N ALA A 22 67.97 -20.09 21.81
CA ALA A 22 66.60 -19.85 22.23
C ALA A 22 65.83 -18.94 21.23
N PHE A 23 66.47 -17.91 20.71
CA PHE A 23 65.91 -17.06 19.65
C PHE A 23 65.65 -17.85 18.36
N VAL A 24 66.59 -18.68 17.91
CA VAL A 24 66.45 -19.49 16.71
C VAL A 24 65.30 -20.50 16.87
N LEU A 25 65.24 -21.18 18.04
CA LEU A 25 64.14 -22.09 18.35
C LEU A 25 62.78 -21.37 18.39
N ARG A 26 62.76 -20.16 18.95
CA ARG A 26 61.53 -19.34 18.98
C ARG A 26 61.13 -18.87 17.59
N LEU A 27 62.07 -18.44 16.77
CA LEU A 27 61.82 -18.10 15.37
C LEU A 27 61.31 -19.31 14.56
N PHE A 28 61.92 -20.49 14.74
CA PHE A 28 61.46 -21.72 14.13
C PHE A 28 60.03 -22.06 14.55
N GLN A 29 59.73 -21.97 15.83
CA GLN A 29 58.38 -22.15 16.34
C GLN A 29 57.37 -21.20 15.69
N LEU A 30 57.66 -19.90 15.61
CA LEU A 30 56.77 -18.90 15.07
C LEU A 30 56.64 -18.98 13.56
N GLN A 31 57.78 -19.17 12.83
CA GLN A 31 57.78 -19.09 11.36
C GLN A 31 57.51 -20.42 10.68
N ILE A 32 57.68 -21.59 11.36
CA ILE A 32 57.44 -22.91 10.75
C ILE A 32 56.28 -23.60 11.44
N LEU A 33 56.33 -23.83 12.75
CA LEU A 33 55.27 -24.57 13.44
C LEU A 33 53.97 -23.80 13.60
N GLN A 34 54.03 -22.53 13.79
CA GLN A 34 52.85 -21.65 13.97
C GLN A 34 52.56 -20.76 12.75
N TYR A 35 53.25 -20.96 11.65
CA TYR A 35 53.05 -20.19 10.41
C TYR A 35 51.60 -20.14 9.95
N GLY A 36 50.93 -21.27 9.90
CA GLY A 36 49.54 -21.36 9.51
C GLY A 36 48.63 -20.52 10.41
N LYS A 37 48.79 -20.68 11.72
CA LYS A 37 48.01 -19.92 12.73
C LYS A 37 48.18 -18.40 12.62
N TYR A 38 49.41 -17.93 12.51
CA TYR A 38 49.68 -16.50 12.42
C TYR A 38 49.26 -15.92 11.06
N THR A 39 49.38 -16.70 9.98
CA THR A 39 48.91 -16.30 8.67
C THR A 39 47.38 -16.21 8.63
N GLU A 40 46.67 -17.14 9.29
CA GLU A 40 45.22 -17.09 9.42
C GLU A 40 44.77 -15.92 10.27
N LEU A 41 45.41 -15.66 11.41
CA LEU A 41 45.13 -14.47 12.24
C LEU A 41 45.40 -13.16 11.49
N ALA A 42 46.50 -13.08 10.76
CA ALA A 42 46.83 -11.92 9.93
C ALA A 42 45.79 -11.71 8.82
N ARG A 43 45.39 -12.77 8.13
CA ARG A 43 44.32 -12.73 7.13
C ARG A 43 42.99 -12.26 7.73
N ALA A 44 42.58 -12.83 8.87
CA ALA A 44 41.37 -12.46 9.57
C ALA A 44 41.36 -11.00 10.01
N SER A 45 42.52 -10.43 10.40
CA SER A 45 42.66 -9.02 10.80
C SER A 45 42.73 -8.06 9.61
N GLN A 46 43.21 -8.51 8.46
CA GLN A 46 43.40 -7.69 7.25
C GLN A 46 42.24 -7.79 6.26
N GLN A 47 41.45 -8.89 6.28
CA GLN A 47 40.29 -9.03 5.42
C GLN A 47 39.10 -8.26 6.00
N ARG A 48 38.57 -7.32 5.21
CA ARG A 48 37.35 -6.59 5.51
C ARG A 48 36.29 -6.91 4.49
N GLN A 49 35.06 -6.96 4.97
CA GLN A 49 33.88 -7.08 4.12
C GLN A 49 33.20 -5.73 4.03
N PHE A 50 33.02 -5.24 2.82
CA PHE A 50 32.30 -4.01 2.52
C PHE A 50 31.01 -4.37 1.79
N ILE A 51 29.89 -3.92 2.31
CA ILE A 51 28.61 -4.06 1.64
C ILE A 51 28.56 -3.05 0.50
N ILE A 52 28.26 -3.51 -0.70
CA ILE A 52 27.93 -2.67 -1.86
C ILE A 52 26.40 -2.55 -1.88
N PRO A 53 25.81 -1.40 -1.43
CA PRO A 53 24.37 -1.28 -1.33
C PRO A 53 23.72 -1.37 -2.71
N ALA A 54 22.65 -2.14 -2.82
CA ALA A 54 21.81 -2.16 -4.00
C ALA A 54 21.03 -0.85 -4.13
N GLU A 55 20.84 -0.39 -5.35
CA GLU A 55 19.89 0.69 -5.60
C GLU A 55 18.46 0.17 -5.47
N ARG A 56 17.64 0.86 -4.66
CA ARG A 56 16.22 0.54 -4.54
C ARG A 56 15.50 0.88 -5.84
N GLY A 57 14.63 -0.01 -6.36
CA GLY A 57 13.84 0.22 -7.56
C GLY A 57 12.97 1.49 -7.46
N LYS A 58 12.77 2.16 -8.56
CA LYS A 58 11.90 3.33 -8.68
C LYS A 58 10.44 2.89 -8.77
N ILE A 59 9.51 3.78 -8.42
CA ILE A 59 8.07 3.54 -8.60
C ILE A 59 7.53 4.56 -9.59
N TYR A 60 6.75 4.06 -10.55
CA TYR A 60 6.13 4.84 -11.61
C TYR A 60 4.61 4.76 -11.48
N MET A 61 3.93 5.88 -11.72
CA MET A 61 2.49 5.94 -11.98
C MET A 61 2.27 6.18 -13.47
N MET A 62 1.06 5.90 -13.95
CA MET A 62 0.70 6.22 -15.32
C MET A 62 0.33 7.70 -15.46
N ASP A 63 0.63 8.28 -16.60
CA ASP A 63 0.09 9.54 -17.09
C ASP A 63 -0.55 9.22 -18.45
N GLY A 64 -1.82 8.85 -18.43
CA GLY A 64 -2.49 8.20 -19.54
C GLY A 64 -1.85 6.85 -19.88
N LYS A 65 -1.04 6.79 -20.94
CA LYS A 65 -0.34 5.56 -21.36
C LYS A 65 1.16 5.56 -21.05
N THR A 66 1.68 6.67 -20.52
CA THR A 66 3.11 6.84 -20.28
C THR A 66 3.43 6.64 -18.80
N PRO A 67 4.36 5.75 -18.44
CA PRO A 67 4.82 5.64 -17.06
C PRO A 67 5.72 6.83 -16.70
N VAL A 68 5.42 7.50 -15.59
CA VAL A 68 6.21 8.62 -15.04
C VAL A 68 6.72 8.28 -13.64
N PRO A 69 7.99 8.57 -13.33
CA PRO A 69 8.53 8.23 -12.01
C PRO A 69 7.97 9.16 -10.94
N VAL A 70 7.39 8.58 -9.90
CA VAL A 70 6.80 9.31 -8.75
C VAL A 70 7.55 9.03 -7.44
N VAL A 71 8.38 7.98 -7.39
CA VAL A 71 9.28 7.72 -6.26
C VAL A 71 10.67 7.42 -6.81
N LEU A 72 11.64 8.21 -6.37
CA LEU A 72 13.01 8.22 -6.84
C LEU A 72 14.00 7.97 -5.70
N ASN A 73 15.24 7.68 -6.06
CA ASN A 73 16.36 7.67 -5.12
C ASN A 73 17.17 8.96 -5.29
N GLN A 74 17.45 9.62 -4.18
CA GLN A 74 18.32 10.78 -4.14
C GLN A 74 19.60 10.41 -3.43
N ALA A 75 20.74 10.57 -4.12
CA ALA A 75 22.05 10.37 -3.52
C ALA A 75 22.32 11.46 -2.48
N VAL A 76 22.66 11.02 -1.27
CA VAL A 76 23.03 11.89 -0.15
C VAL A 76 24.32 11.39 0.49
N TYR A 77 24.90 12.17 1.38
CA TYR A 77 26.15 11.82 2.05
C TYR A 77 26.00 11.96 3.56
N THR A 78 26.59 11.01 4.27
CA THR A 78 26.82 11.09 5.71
C THR A 78 28.24 11.56 5.94
N VAL A 79 28.42 12.60 6.73
CA VAL A 79 29.73 13.10 7.14
C VAL A 79 30.14 12.40 8.44
N ILE A 80 31.27 11.73 8.39
CA ILE A 80 31.80 10.93 9.49
C ILE A 80 33.15 11.49 9.86
N ALA A 81 33.49 11.50 11.15
CA ALA A 81 34.79 11.88 11.66
C ALA A 81 35.49 10.72 12.37
N ASP A 82 36.80 10.65 12.24
CA ASP A 82 37.68 9.96 13.16
C ASP A 82 38.26 10.99 14.13
N PRO A 83 37.71 11.12 15.35
CA PRO A 83 38.17 12.15 16.30
C PRO A 83 39.65 12.07 16.70
N GLN A 84 40.28 10.88 16.52
CA GLN A 84 41.71 10.72 16.78
C GLN A 84 42.60 11.35 15.71
N SER A 85 42.08 11.45 14.48
CA SER A 85 42.81 11.94 13.31
C SER A 85 42.58 13.43 13.02
N ILE A 86 41.66 14.09 13.74
CA ILE A 86 41.37 15.53 13.57
C ILE A 86 42.33 16.37 14.41
N ASP A 87 42.95 17.36 13.78
CA ASP A 87 43.74 18.37 14.48
C ASP A 87 42.84 19.21 15.40
N ASP A 88 43.26 19.39 16.64
CA ASP A 88 42.54 20.19 17.63
C ASP A 88 42.35 21.66 17.20
N LYS A 89 43.27 22.19 16.39
CA LYS A 89 43.19 23.53 15.82
C LYS A 89 42.11 23.68 14.75
N GLU A 90 41.81 22.60 14.02
CA GLU A 90 40.81 22.60 12.92
C GLU A 90 39.40 22.31 13.40
N ARG A 91 39.19 21.84 14.65
CA ARG A 91 37.87 21.43 15.15
C ARG A 91 36.81 22.52 15.07
N ASN A 92 37.13 23.71 15.54
CA ASN A 92 36.19 24.82 15.54
C ASN A 92 35.81 25.21 14.10
N GLN A 93 36.83 25.26 13.21
CA GLN A 93 36.62 25.54 11.80
C GLN A 93 35.75 24.44 11.11
N LEU A 94 35.91 23.17 11.50
CA LEU A 94 35.10 22.08 11.03
C LEU A 94 33.64 22.24 11.50
N VAL A 95 33.40 22.53 12.78
CA VAL A 95 32.06 22.75 13.34
C VAL A 95 31.37 23.93 12.64
N ASP A 96 32.07 25.04 12.44
CA ASP A 96 31.52 26.21 11.76
C ASP A 96 31.21 25.93 10.29
N SER A 97 32.10 25.21 9.61
CA SER A 97 31.88 24.79 8.22
C SER A 97 30.70 23.82 8.09
N LEU A 98 30.51 22.91 9.05
CA LEU A 98 29.35 22.02 9.09
C LEU A 98 28.07 22.82 9.33
N ARG A 99 28.08 23.78 10.25
CA ARG A 99 26.91 24.63 10.53
C ARG A 99 26.53 25.46 9.32
N GLU A 100 27.52 26.04 8.63
CA GLU A 100 27.30 26.85 7.42
C GLU A 100 26.76 26.01 6.22
N ILE A 101 27.33 24.81 6.00
CA ILE A 101 27.11 24.04 4.78
C ILE A 101 26.04 22.98 4.97
N ALA A 102 26.05 22.24 6.09
CA ALA A 102 25.09 21.16 6.36
C ALA A 102 23.79 21.66 7.02
N GLY A 103 23.86 22.78 7.76
CA GLY A 103 22.67 23.39 8.38
C GLY A 103 21.93 22.42 9.30
N GLY A 104 20.63 22.25 9.06
CA GLY A 104 19.74 21.39 9.84
C GLY A 104 20.04 19.88 9.75
N GLU A 105 20.87 19.44 8.82
CA GLU A 105 21.31 18.05 8.67
C GLU A 105 22.49 17.69 9.60
N MET A 106 22.97 18.64 10.36
CA MET A 106 24.02 18.43 11.37
C MET A 106 23.46 17.65 12.56
N THR A 107 24.21 16.66 13.05
CA THR A 107 23.82 15.91 14.26
C THR A 107 23.94 16.77 15.51
N GLU A 108 23.19 16.41 16.55
CA GLU A 108 23.32 17.08 17.84
C GLU A 108 24.71 16.82 18.48
N ASN A 109 25.18 17.77 19.27
CA ASN A 109 26.40 17.65 20.08
C ASN A 109 27.67 17.34 19.26
N VAL A 110 27.79 17.89 18.04
CA VAL A 110 28.98 17.65 17.18
C VAL A 110 30.31 17.96 17.89
N SER A 111 30.37 19.02 18.67
CA SER A 111 31.58 19.36 19.41
C SER A 111 31.97 18.28 20.43
N GLU A 112 31.02 17.68 21.14
CA GLU A 112 31.27 16.58 22.09
C GLU A 112 31.72 15.32 21.35
N ARG A 113 31.10 15.01 20.21
CA ARG A 113 31.47 13.89 19.34
C ARG A 113 32.92 14.02 18.85
N LEU A 114 33.30 15.19 18.41
CA LEU A 114 34.69 15.48 17.99
C LEU A 114 35.72 15.39 19.13
N ASN A 115 35.28 15.58 20.37
CA ASN A 115 36.13 15.44 21.55
C ASN A 115 36.25 13.99 22.05
N ASN A 116 35.44 13.08 21.56
CA ASN A 116 35.43 11.67 21.95
C ASN A 116 36.63 10.91 21.35
N LYS A 117 37.82 11.12 21.88
CA LYS A 117 39.06 10.45 21.43
C LYS A 117 39.07 8.94 21.65
N LYS A 118 38.04 8.36 22.32
CA LYS A 118 37.89 6.90 22.44
C LYS A 118 37.20 6.29 21.20
N SER A 119 36.48 7.09 20.44
CA SER A 119 35.85 6.69 19.19
C SER A 119 36.70 7.00 17.98
N ARG A 120 36.61 6.17 16.94
CA ARG A 120 37.18 6.42 15.61
C ARG A 120 36.11 6.61 14.55
N TYR A 121 34.82 6.63 14.95
CA TYR A 121 33.69 6.77 14.07
C TYR A 121 32.61 7.60 14.76
N GLU A 122 32.50 8.85 14.38
CA GLU A 122 31.46 9.76 14.86
C GLU A 122 30.72 10.38 13.68
N VAL A 123 29.40 10.31 13.69
CA VAL A 123 28.56 10.91 12.64
C VAL A 123 28.37 12.39 12.97
N LEU A 124 28.74 13.27 12.05
CA LEU A 124 28.67 14.73 12.21
C LEU A 124 27.46 15.35 11.51
N ALA A 125 27.10 14.83 10.32
CA ALA A 125 25.91 15.24 9.57
C ALA A 125 25.38 14.06 8.75
N LYS A 126 24.05 14.04 8.51
CA LYS A 126 23.38 13.02 7.70
C LYS A 126 22.64 13.70 6.55
N ASN A 127 22.38 12.93 5.49
CA ASN A 127 21.53 13.34 4.36
C ASN A 127 21.96 14.63 3.65
N ILE A 128 23.22 15.05 3.77
CA ILE A 128 23.70 16.22 3.04
C ILE A 128 23.72 15.93 1.53
N THR A 129 23.38 16.93 0.75
CA THR A 129 23.37 16.82 -0.71
C THR A 129 24.79 16.68 -1.27
N ARG A 130 24.90 16.20 -2.52
CA ARG A 130 26.18 16.11 -3.21
C ARG A 130 26.92 17.46 -3.23
N THR A 131 26.21 18.55 -3.52
CA THR A 131 26.80 19.90 -3.56
C THR A 131 27.36 20.31 -2.20
N GLN A 132 26.66 20.02 -1.11
CA GLN A 132 27.13 20.28 0.26
C GLN A 132 28.36 19.43 0.59
N ALA A 133 28.32 18.13 0.25
CA ALA A 133 29.45 17.24 0.47
C ALA A 133 30.70 17.70 -0.31
N GLU A 134 30.55 18.13 -1.56
CA GLU A 134 31.67 18.66 -2.38
C GLU A 134 32.24 19.96 -1.80
N LYS A 135 31.40 20.87 -1.26
CA LYS A 135 31.84 22.07 -0.58
C LYS A 135 32.66 21.74 0.68
N LEU A 136 32.22 20.77 1.49
CA LEU A 136 32.94 20.32 2.67
C LEU A 136 34.25 19.60 2.30
N LYS A 137 34.27 18.76 1.26
CA LYS A 137 35.46 18.07 0.76
C LYS A 137 36.56 19.06 0.33
N LYS A 138 36.20 20.19 -0.29
CA LYS A 138 37.15 21.23 -0.69
C LYS A 138 37.88 21.89 0.51
N LYS A 139 37.31 21.85 1.71
CA LYS A 139 37.96 22.34 2.94
C LYS A 139 39.06 21.39 3.44
N ASN A 140 39.07 20.13 2.97
CA ASN A 140 40.11 19.11 3.18
C ASN A 140 40.48 18.86 4.64
N PHE A 141 39.51 18.76 5.53
CA PHE A 141 39.71 18.44 6.94
C PHE A 141 40.28 17.03 7.14
N ALA A 142 41.39 16.90 7.87
CA ALA A 142 41.96 15.60 8.20
C ALA A 142 40.97 14.78 9.05
N GLY A 143 40.89 13.47 8.82
CA GLY A 143 40.02 12.58 9.59
C GLY A 143 38.52 12.72 9.32
N VAL A 144 38.08 13.49 8.30
CA VAL A 144 36.70 13.60 7.88
C VAL A 144 36.45 12.74 6.64
N LEU A 145 35.45 11.86 6.71
CA LEU A 145 35.07 10.94 5.67
C LEU A 145 33.63 11.22 5.19
N TYR A 146 33.36 10.89 3.97
CA TYR A 146 32.04 11.09 3.34
C TYR A 146 31.53 9.77 2.79
N GLN A 147 30.54 9.22 3.46
CA GLN A 147 29.90 7.98 3.04
C GLN A 147 28.67 8.31 2.20
N GLN A 148 28.66 7.87 0.95
CA GLN A 148 27.47 7.99 0.10
C GLN A 148 26.40 7.03 0.57
N SER A 149 25.16 7.52 0.63
CA SER A 149 23.94 6.77 0.90
C SER A 149 22.82 7.25 -0.03
N SER A 150 21.65 6.68 0.08
CA SER A 150 20.50 7.06 -0.72
C SER A 150 19.28 7.22 0.19
N ILE A 151 18.51 8.28 -0.03
CA ILE A 151 17.21 8.47 0.59
C ILE A 151 16.11 8.39 -0.46
N ARG A 152 14.92 8.04 -0.01
CA ARG A 152 13.73 8.02 -0.85
C ARG A 152 13.20 9.43 -1.06
N ASN A 153 12.92 9.78 -2.29
CA ASN A 153 12.38 11.08 -2.69
C ASN A 153 10.99 10.90 -3.30
N TYR A 154 10.02 11.67 -2.83
CA TYR A 154 8.62 11.69 -3.24
C TYR A 154 8.28 13.08 -3.82
N PRO A 155 8.61 13.35 -5.09
CA PRO A 155 8.46 14.69 -5.69
C PRO A 155 7.03 15.21 -5.72
N GLU A 156 6.04 14.31 -5.77
CA GLU A 156 4.61 14.63 -5.80
C GLU A 156 4.01 14.88 -4.40
N GLY A 157 4.84 14.87 -3.35
CA GLY A 157 4.39 15.14 -1.97
C GLY A 157 3.40 14.11 -1.45
N GLU A 158 2.15 14.53 -1.20
CA GLU A 158 1.10 13.68 -0.62
C GLU A 158 0.39 12.78 -1.65
N LEU A 159 0.59 13.02 -2.95
CA LEU A 159 -0.11 12.30 -4.01
C LEU A 159 0.11 10.79 -3.91
N GLY A 160 -0.96 10.02 -3.78
CA GLY A 160 -0.92 8.56 -3.70
C GLY A 160 -0.22 8.01 -2.46
N ALA A 161 -0.08 8.79 -1.38
CA ALA A 161 0.71 8.43 -0.20
C ALA A 161 0.36 7.04 0.36
N HIS A 162 -0.93 6.71 0.47
CA HIS A 162 -1.38 5.41 0.97
C HIS A 162 -1.07 4.24 0.03
N VAL A 163 -1.10 4.52 -1.28
CA VAL A 163 -0.72 3.55 -2.31
C VAL A 163 0.78 3.33 -2.33
N LEU A 164 1.55 4.42 -2.25
CA LEU A 164 3.01 4.37 -2.31
C LEU A 164 3.61 3.79 -1.04
N GLY A 165 3.16 4.23 0.14
CA GLY A 165 3.83 3.97 1.40
C GLY A 165 5.11 4.80 1.56
N PHE A 166 6.00 4.38 2.44
CA PHE A 166 7.28 5.08 2.69
C PHE A 166 8.39 4.10 3.07
N VAL A 167 9.63 4.59 3.06
CA VAL A 167 10.81 3.85 3.52
C VAL A 167 11.28 4.45 4.84
N ASN A 168 11.44 3.61 5.87
CA ASN A 168 11.90 4.03 7.18
C ASN A 168 13.42 4.26 7.23
N ALA A 169 13.92 4.76 8.36
CA ALA A 169 15.35 5.05 8.56
C ALA A 169 16.27 3.81 8.44
N ALA A 170 15.73 2.59 8.57
CA ALA A 170 16.47 1.34 8.38
C ALA A 170 16.51 0.90 6.89
N GLY A 171 15.92 1.66 5.97
CA GLY A 171 15.84 1.32 4.55
C GLY A 171 14.74 0.29 4.21
N GLU A 172 13.84 0.00 5.16
CA GLU A 172 12.75 -0.96 4.96
C GLU A 172 11.47 -0.23 4.57
N GLY A 173 10.81 -0.73 3.53
CA GLY A 173 9.51 -0.23 3.08
C GLY A 173 8.42 -0.51 4.10
N GLN A 174 7.53 0.46 4.27
CA GLN A 174 6.40 0.43 5.20
C GLN A 174 5.13 0.86 4.48
N TYR A 175 4.05 0.14 4.71
CA TYR A 175 2.75 0.40 4.08
C TYR A 175 2.79 0.42 2.55
N GLY A 176 1.66 0.55 1.90
CA GLY A 176 1.55 0.68 0.45
C GLY A 176 2.41 -0.29 -0.36
N VAL A 177 2.81 0.13 -1.53
CA VAL A 177 3.71 -0.61 -2.45
C VAL A 177 5.12 -0.76 -1.85
N GLU A 178 5.63 0.28 -1.18
CA GLU A 178 6.95 0.23 -0.53
C GLU A 178 7.03 -0.91 0.48
N GLY A 179 5.98 -1.12 1.29
CA GLY A 179 5.90 -2.21 2.27
C GLY A 179 5.61 -3.56 1.65
N SER A 180 4.54 -3.64 0.85
CA SER A 180 4.04 -4.91 0.30
C SER A 180 5.01 -5.54 -0.70
N LEU A 181 5.70 -4.72 -1.50
CA LEU A 181 6.66 -5.14 -2.51
C LEU A 181 8.12 -4.81 -2.13
N ASN A 182 8.37 -4.63 -0.82
CA ASN A 182 9.70 -4.27 -0.31
C ASN A 182 10.82 -5.18 -0.83
N LYS A 183 10.58 -6.49 -0.89
CA LYS A 183 11.57 -7.47 -1.36
C LYS A 183 11.97 -7.25 -2.83
N GLN A 184 11.02 -6.87 -3.67
CA GLN A 184 11.28 -6.59 -5.09
C GLN A 184 11.99 -5.25 -5.27
N LEU A 185 11.52 -4.23 -4.54
CA LEU A 185 12.08 -2.88 -4.60
C LEU A 185 13.48 -2.78 -3.99
N LYS A 186 13.78 -3.50 -2.90
CA LYS A 186 15.05 -3.37 -2.16
C LYS A 186 16.25 -3.87 -2.94
N GLY A 187 16.06 -4.87 -3.80
CA GLY A 187 17.17 -5.53 -4.51
C GLY A 187 18.02 -6.42 -3.58
N ARG A 188 19.25 -6.67 -3.98
CA ARG A 188 20.21 -7.50 -3.23
C ARG A 188 21.56 -6.78 -3.18
N ASP A 189 22.02 -6.50 -1.98
CA ASP A 189 23.33 -5.93 -1.76
C ASP A 189 24.45 -6.83 -2.29
N GLY A 190 25.48 -6.21 -2.82
CA GLY A 190 26.74 -6.86 -3.17
C GLY A 190 27.70 -6.92 -1.98
N LEU A 191 28.79 -7.62 -2.16
CA LEU A 191 29.84 -7.79 -1.18
C LEU A 191 31.22 -7.60 -1.82
N LEU A 192 32.03 -6.73 -1.26
CA LEU A 192 33.45 -6.63 -1.56
C LEU A 192 34.24 -7.15 -0.37
N GLN A 193 34.83 -8.32 -0.51
CA GLN A 193 35.80 -8.83 0.45
C GLN A 193 37.20 -8.51 -0.08
N SER A 194 37.93 -7.68 0.63
CA SER A 194 39.27 -7.22 0.21
C SER A 194 40.22 -7.19 1.38
N VAL A 195 41.51 -7.37 1.09
CA VAL A 195 42.59 -7.06 2.02
C VAL A 195 42.74 -5.54 2.09
N THR A 196 42.78 -4.99 3.30
CA THR A 196 42.92 -3.56 3.51
C THR A 196 44.30 -3.24 4.09
N ASP A 197 44.77 -2.00 3.82
CA ASP A 197 45.94 -1.43 4.52
C ASP A 197 45.58 -1.05 5.96
N VAL A 198 46.54 -0.51 6.68
CA VAL A 198 46.38 0.01 8.06
C VAL A 198 45.38 1.16 8.18
N ARG A 199 45.00 1.78 7.05
CA ARG A 199 44.00 2.87 6.95
C ARG A 199 42.65 2.36 6.50
N ASN A 200 42.44 1.02 6.44
CA ASN A 200 41.23 0.35 5.93
C ASN A 200 40.91 0.65 4.45
N ILE A 201 41.92 1.00 3.64
CA ILE A 201 41.77 1.21 2.21
C ILE A 201 41.89 -0.16 1.51
N PRO A 202 40.93 -0.58 0.68
CA PRO A 202 41.01 -1.83 -0.07
C PRO A 202 42.25 -1.80 -0.99
N LEU A 203 43.08 -2.83 -0.89
CA LEU A 203 44.22 -3.01 -1.80
C LEU A 203 43.72 -3.68 -3.09
N THR A 204 43.99 -3.05 -4.22
CA THR A 204 43.62 -3.56 -5.56
C THR A 204 44.46 -4.76 -5.98
N VAL A 205 45.55 -5.05 -5.27
CA VAL A 205 46.51 -6.11 -5.60
C VAL A 205 46.40 -7.23 -4.58
N GLY A 206 45.69 -8.32 -4.95
CA GLY A 206 45.62 -9.54 -4.15
C GLY A 206 44.75 -10.61 -4.84
N LYS A 207 45.29 -11.85 -4.93
CA LYS A 207 44.57 -13.01 -5.53
C LYS A 207 43.30 -13.44 -4.78
N ASN A 208 42.94 -12.80 -3.65
CA ASN A 208 41.88 -13.21 -2.75
C ASN A 208 40.75 -12.17 -2.59
N ASN A 209 40.65 -11.19 -3.48
CA ASN A 209 39.53 -10.25 -3.48
C ASN A 209 38.32 -10.94 -4.12
N MET A 210 37.24 -11.08 -3.35
CA MET A 210 35.96 -11.57 -3.84
C MET A 210 35.00 -10.39 -3.96
N ARG A 211 34.43 -10.19 -5.15
CA ARG A 211 33.40 -9.18 -5.40
C ARG A 211 32.14 -9.85 -5.89
N ILE A 212 31.06 -9.61 -5.16
CA ILE A 212 29.70 -9.96 -5.58
C ILE A 212 29.05 -8.63 -5.94
N GLU A 213 28.61 -8.48 -7.18
CA GLU A 213 27.95 -7.26 -7.62
C GLU A 213 26.58 -7.13 -6.95
N ALA A 214 26.23 -5.90 -6.59
CA ALA A 214 24.87 -5.57 -6.13
C ALA A 214 23.88 -5.75 -7.29
N LYS A 215 22.70 -6.26 -6.98
CA LYS A 215 21.59 -6.32 -7.93
C LYS A 215 20.53 -5.31 -7.50
N SER A 216 20.32 -4.26 -8.28
CA SER A 216 19.28 -3.25 -8.03
C SER A 216 17.90 -3.87 -7.96
N GLY A 217 17.02 -3.24 -7.20
CA GLY A 217 15.61 -3.62 -7.15
C GLY A 217 14.87 -3.33 -8.45
N ASP A 218 13.73 -3.98 -8.62
CA ASP A 218 12.90 -3.82 -9.80
C ASP A 218 12.23 -2.43 -9.81
N ASN A 219 12.25 -1.75 -10.94
CA ASN A 219 11.46 -0.55 -11.15
C ASN A 219 10.01 -0.96 -11.43
N LEU A 220 9.07 -0.53 -10.60
CA LEU A 220 7.67 -0.95 -10.68
C LEU A 220 6.82 0.12 -11.36
N ALA A 221 5.98 -0.29 -12.32
CA ALA A 221 4.96 0.56 -12.93
C ALA A 221 3.58 0.19 -12.34
N LEU A 222 2.94 1.16 -11.70
CA LEU A 222 1.62 1.01 -11.12
C LEU A 222 0.53 1.23 -12.18
N THR A 223 -0.66 0.65 -11.93
CA THR A 223 -1.87 0.92 -12.73
C THR A 223 -2.48 2.28 -12.40
N VAL A 224 -2.10 2.86 -11.27
CA VAL A 224 -2.58 4.17 -10.81
C VAL A 224 -2.17 5.24 -11.80
N ASP A 225 -3.17 5.97 -12.30
CA ASP A 225 -2.95 7.15 -13.12
C ASP A 225 -2.86 8.38 -12.22
N ARG A 226 -1.76 9.14 -12.34
CA ARG A 226 -1.47 10.28 -11.46
C ARG A 226 -2.54 11.37 -11.50
N ASN A 227 -3.17 11.58 -12.67
CA ASN A 227 -4.19 12.60 -12.84
C ASN A 227 -5.53 12.15 -12.25
N ILE A 228 -5.91 10.86 -12.45
CA ILE A 228 -7.10 10.27 -11.83
C ILE A 228 -6.94 10.24 -10.30
N GLN A 229 -5.75 9.88 -9.81
CA GLN A 229 -5.43 9.89 -8.39
C GLN A 229 -5.57 11.29 -7.79
N ASN A 230 -4.99 12.30 -8.44
CA ASN A 230 -5.09 13.70 -8.00
C ASN A 230 -6.54 14.18 -7.96
N GLN A 231 -7.32 13.90 -9.01
CA GLN A 231 -8.74 14.27 -9.05
C GLN A 231 -9.54 13.57 -7.95
N ALA A 232 -9.26 12.27 -7.71
CA ALA A 232 -9.93 11.52 -6.65
C ALA A 232 -9.61 12.09 -5.26
N GLU A 233 -8.36 12.46 -4.98
CA GLU A 233 -7.95 13.07 -3.71
C GLU A 233 -8.58 14.46 -3.51
N LEU A 234 -8.57 15.29 -4.54
CA LEU A 234 -9.18 16.63 -4.47
C LEU A 234 -10.69 16.57 -4.23
N ALA A 235 -11.40 15.72 -4.99
CA ALA A 235 -12.85 15.53 -4.85
C ALA A 235 -13.19 14.94 -3.47
N LEU A 236 -12.40 13.95 -3.01
CA LEU A 236 -12.57 13.33 -1.71
C LEU A 236 -12.40 14.35 -0.58
N LYS A 237 -11.29 15.08 -0.55
CA LYS A 237 -11.00 16.11 0.45
C LYS A 237 -12.13 17.12 0.52
N LYS A 238 -12.50 17.71 -0.62
CA LYS A 238 -13.59 18.68 -0.72
C LYS A 238 -14.92 18.13 -0.18
N GLY A 239 -15.25 16.88 -0.55
CA GLY A 239 -16.50 16.26 -0.13
C GLY A 239 -16.52 15.89 1.36
N VAL A 240 -15.43 15.39 1.92
CA VAL A 240 -15.30 15.07 3.34
C VAL A 240 -15.39 16.34 4.20
N GLU A 241 -14.69 17.40 3.82
CA GLU A 241 -14.72 18.69 4.50
C GLU A 241 -16.13 19.32 4.43
N ALA A 242 -16.78 19.29 3.27
CA ALA A 242 -18.15 19.80 3.09
C ALA A 242 -19.19 19.01 3.91
N ALA A 243 -18.96 17.71 4.13
CA ALA A 243 -19.81 16.87 4.96
C ALA A 243 -19.56 17.04 6.47
N GLY A 244 -18.54 17.81 6.89
CA GLY A 244 -18.08 17.87 8.27
C GLY A 244 -17.54 16.52 8.79
N ALA A 245 -17.19 15.61 7.86
CA ALA A 245 -16.68 14.28 8.17
C ALA A 245 -15.18 14.32 8.47
N THR A 246 -14.65 13.23 9.01
CA THR A 246 -13.22 13.13 9.40
C THR A 246 -12.44 12.15 8.56
N GLU A 247 -13.13 11.24 7.87
CA GLU A 247 -12.53 10.18 7.07
C GLU A 247 -13.27 10.00 5.76
N GLY A 248 -12.53 9.61 4.75
CA GLY A 248 -13.10 9.19 3.48
C GLY A 248 -12.14 8.35 2.67
N SER A 249 -12.71 7.57 1.75
CA SER A 249 -11.92 6.77 0.81
C SER A 249 -12.61 6.70 -0.55
N VAL A 250 -11.80 6.64 -1.61
CA VAL A 250 -12.25 6.45 -3.00
C VAL A 250 -11.42 5.35 -3.64
N ILE A 251 -12.07 4.46 -4.37
CA ILE A 251 -11.43 3.55 -5.32
C ILE A 251 -11.97 3.82 -6.71
N VAL A 252 -11.09 3.91 -7.68
CA VAL A 252 -11.43 3.95 -9.11
C VAL A 252 -10.82 2.72 -9.79
N MET A 253 -11.65 1.91 -10.45
CA MET A 253 -11.21 0.69 -11.13
C MET A 253 -11.62 0.68 -12.59
N ASN A 254 -10.79 0.04 -13.41
CA ASN A 254 -11.16 -0.34 -14.76
C ASN A 254 -11.88 -1.72 -14.71
N PRO A 255 -13.18 -1.78 -15.01
CA PRO A 255 -13.93 -3.04 -14.93
C PRO A 255 -13.52 -4.06 -15.99
N LYS A 256 -12.84 -3.65 -17.06
CA LYS A 256 -12.48 -4.53 -18.19
C LYS A 256 -11.24 -5.38 -17.95
N ASN A 257 -10.43 -5.01 -16.92
CA ASN A 257 -9.17 -5.69 -16.62
C ASN A 257 -8.79 -5.71 -15.14
N GLY A 258 -9.62 -5.16 -14.24
CA GLY A 258 -9.37 -5.16 -12.79
C GLY A 258 -8.26 -4.22 -12.31
N GLN A 259 -7.70 -3.36 -13.16
CA GLN A 259 -6.71 -2.37 -12.77
C GLN A 259 -7.32 -1.31 -11.85
N VAL A 260 -6.62 -1.01 -10.76
CA VAL A 260 -6.95 0.11 -9.87
C VAL A 260 -6.30 1.36 -10.44
N LEU A 261 -7.12 2.30 -10.90
CA LEU A 261 -6.69 3.55 -11.54
C LEU A 261 -6.42 4.66 -10.52
N ALA A 262 -7.10 4.63 -9.36
CA ALA A 262 -6.85 5.48 -8.22
C ALA A 262 -7.34 4.81 -6.93
N MET A 263 -6.65 5.10 -5.82
CA MET A 263 -7.04 4.71 -4.48
C MET A 263 -6.63 5.84 -3.53
N ALA A 264 -7.62 6.63 -3.10
CA ALA A 264 -7.43 7.82 -2.29
C ALA A 264 -8.03 7.65 -0.90
N ASN A 265 -7.36 8.16 0.12
CA ASN A 265 -7.85 8.22 1.50
C ASN A 265 -7.66 9.62 2.08
N TYR A 266 -8.56 10.00 2.97
CA TYR A 266 -8.49 11.25 3.73
C TYR A 266 -8.70 10.92 5.23
N PRO A 267 -7.88 11.49 6.15
CA PRO A 267 -6.75 12.38 5.90
C PRO A 267 -5.58 11.69 5.20
N THR A 268 -4.72 12.49 4.58
CA THR A 268 -3.50 12.03 3.91
C THR A 268 -2.24 12.49 4.65
N TYR A 269 -1.07 12.09 4.17
CA TYR A 269 0.23 12.44 4.73
C TYR A 269 1.29 12.58 3.63
N ASN A 270 2.40 13.27 3.93
CA ASN A 270 3.56 13.29 3.04
C ASN A 270 4.50 12.12 3.38
N PRO A 271 4.76 11.16 2.48
CA PRO A 271 5.67 10.04 2.72
C PRO A 271 7.11 10.46 3.10
N ALA A 272 7.57 11.60 2.61
CA ALA A 272 8.88 12.15 3.00
C ALA A 272 8.93 12.58 4.48
N ASP A 273 7.80 12.95 5.04
CA ASP A 273 7.64 13.47 6.41
C ASP A 273 6.97 12.49 7.37
N PHE A 274 7.01 11.18 7.06
CA PHE A 274 6.31 10.14 7.85
C PHE A 274 6.62 10.21 9.35
N ALA A 275 7.86 10.56 9.72
CA ALA A 275 8.29 10.65 11.12
C ALA A 275 7.62 11.80 11.91
N LYS A 276 7.02 12.78 11.24
CA LYS A 276 6.28 13.89 11.87
C LYS A 276 4.86 13.49 12.27
N GLN A 277 4.35 12.34 11.78
CA GLN A 277 3.01 11.88 12.08
C GLN A 277 2.93 11.32 13.51
N LYS A 278 1.99 11.85 14.30
CA LYS A 278 1.79 11.44 15.70
C LYS A 278 0.96 10.16 15.83
N ASN A 279 0.12 9.87 14.83
CA ASN A 279 -0.78 8.73 14.83
C ASN A 279 -0.50 7.83 13.63
N GLY A 280 -0.10 6.59 13.88
CA GLY A 280 0.20 5.60 12.84
C GLY A 280 -1.02 5.16 12.02
N SER A 281 -2.25 5.39 12.48
CA SER A 281 -3.46 5.06 11.73
C SER A 281 -3.58 5.84 10.41
N VAL A 282 -2.94 7.01 10.32
CA VAL A 282 -2.92 7.81 9.08
C VAL A 282 -2.23 7.11 7.91
N PHE A 283 -1.37 6.13 8.18
CA PHE A 283 -0.67 5.38 7.14
C PHE A 283 -1.49 4.22 6.56
N VAL A 284 -2.59 3.85 7.24
CA VAL A 284 -3.40 2.70 6.85
C VAL A 284 -4.24 3.05 5.62
N ASP A 285 -4.12 2.27 4.56
CA ASP A 285 -5.04 2.34 3.43
C ASP A 285 -6.40 1.77 3.82
N SER A 286 -7.34 2.66 4.15
CA SER A 286 -8.68 2.26 4.60
C SER A 286 -9.48 1.54 3.52
N ALA A 287 -9.18 1.77 2.25
CA ALA A 287 -9.90 1.15 1.14
C ALA A 287 -9.62 -0.35 1.01
N SER A 288 -8.43 -0.81 1.42
CA SER A 288 -8.04 -2.22 1.37
C SER A 288 -7.95 -2.89 2.75
N MET A 289 -7.68 -2.11 3.82
CA MET A 289 -7.36 -2.67 5.14
C MET A 289 -8.43 -2.48 6.20
N VAL A 290 -9.46 -1.66 5.97
CA VAL A 290 -10.51 -1.41 6.96
C VAL A 290 -11.84 -1.98 6.49
N PRO A 291 -12.24 -3.19 6.97
CA PRO A 291 -13.56 -3.75 6.71
C PRO A 291 -14.66 -2.94 7.38
N PHE A 292 -15.78 -2.81 6.72
CA PHE A 292 -16.96 -2.11 7.23
C PHE A 292 -18.24 -2.75 6.70
N GLU A 293 -19.38 -2.40 7.26
CA GLU A 293 -20.69 -2.81 6.75
C GLU A 293 -21.07 -1.92 5.56
N PRO A 294 -21.11 -2.44 4.33
CA PRO A 294 -21.25 -1.61 3.13
C PRO A 294 -22.65 -1.01 2.94
N GLY A 295 -23.66 -1.52 3.64
CA GLY A 295 -25.03 -1.05 3.54
C GLY A 295 -25.67 -1.35 2.18
N SER A 296 -26.64 -0.52 1.80
CA SER A 296 -27.52 -0.78 0.65
C SER A 296 -26.86 -0.90 -0.72
N ILE A 297 -25.57 -0.63 -0.87
CA ILE A 297 -24.86 -0.94 -2.12
C ILE A 297 -24.84 -2.44 -2.41
N ILE A 298 -24.91 -3.29 -1.36
CA ILE A 298 -24.97 -4.76 -1.47
C ILE A 298 -26.26 -5.24 -2.16
N LYS A 299 -27.32 -4.46 -2.15
CA LYS A 299 -28.55 -4.80 -2.87
C LYS A 299 -28.31 -5.04 -4.37
N SER A 300 -27.29 -4.39 -4.95
CA SER A 300 -26.88 -4.66 -6.34
C SER A 300 -26.51 -6.13 -6.55
N PHE A 301 -25.81 -6.73 -5.59
CA PHE A 301 -25.39 -8.14 -5.64
C PHE A 301 -26.53 -9.11 -5.30
N SER A 302 -27.37 -8.75 -4.32
CA SER A 302 -28.55 -9.54 -3.96
C SER A 302 -29.51 -9.67 -5.14
N PHE A 303 -29.87 -8.56 -5.78
CA PHE A 303 -30.78 -8.61 -6.94
C PHE A 303 -30.10 -9.29 -8.13
N ALA A 304 -28.81 -9.07 -8.37
CA ALA A 304 -28.06 -9.79 -9.41
C ALA A 304 -28.12 -11.31 -9.20
N THR A 305 -27.92 -11.78 -7.95
CA THR A 305 -28.03 -13.21 -7.61
C THR A 305 -29.41 -13.77 -7.94
N ALA A 306 -30.46 -13.08 -7.52
CA ALA A 306 -31.84 -13.55 -7.76
C ALA A 306 -32.26 -13.50 -9.25
N ILE A 307 -31.77 -12.50 -10.01
CA ILE A 307 -31.95 -12.40 -11.47
C ILE A 307 -31.18 -13.51 -12.18
N ASP A 308 -29.93 -13.75 -11.83
CA ASP A 308 -29.09 -14.75 -12.46
C ASP A 308 -29.59 -16.17 -12.25
N LYS A 309 -30.23 -16.42 -11.10
CA LYS A 309 -30.96 -17.68 -10.81
C LYS A 309 -32.35 -17.74 -11.47
N GLY A 310 -32.78 -16.70 -12.18
CA GLY A 310 -34.05 -16.64 -12.89
C GLY A 310 -35.30 -16.60 -12.02
N VAL A 311 -35.14 -16.33 -10.69
CA VAL A 311 -36.28 -16.32 -9.76
C VAL A 311 -37.03 -14.99 -9.71
N ILE A 312 -36.44 -13.93 -10.25
CA ILE A 312 -37.03 -12.60 -10.45
C ILE A 312 -36.54 -11.96 -11.75
N THR A 313 -37.27 -10.94 -12.18
CA THR A 313 -36.84 -9.95 -13.19
C THR A 313 -37.00 -8.54 -12.62
N PRO A 314 -36.45 -7.48 -13.22
CA PRO A 314 -36.68 -6.11 -12.78
C PRO A 314 -38.14 -5.69 -12.74
N SER A 315 -39.00 -6.27 -13.59
CA SER A 315 -40.44 -6.03 -13.65
C SER A 315 -41.28 -6.93 -12.73
N SER A 316 -40.69 -7.97 -12.13
CA SER A 316 -41.37 -8.80 -11.12
C SER A 316 -41.90 -7.93 -9.98
N THR A 317 -43.10 -8.24 -9.50
CA THR A 317 -43.76 -7.49 -8.42
C THR A 317 -43.76 -8.26 -7.10
N TYR A 318 -43.90 -7.53 -6.02
CA TYR A 318 -44.14 -8.03 -4.67
C TYR A 318 -45.03 -7.04 -3.91
N ASN A 319 -45.66 -7.50 -2.82
CA ASN A 319 -46.38 -6.62 -1.91
C ASN A 319 -45.41 -6.01 -0.88
N ASN A 320 -45.19 -4.72 -0.98
CA ASN A 320 -44.34 -3.98 -0.03
C ASN A 320 -45.17 -3.58 1.20
N THR A 321 -44.80 -4.09 2.36
CA THR A 321 -45.50 -3.86 3.64
C THR A 321 -44.70 -2.93 4.57
N ASP A 322 -43.66 -2.23 4.06
CA ASP A 322 -42.68 -1.44 4.79
C ASP A 322 -41.91 -2.19 5.86
N CYS A 323 -42.49 -3.20 6.50
CA CYS A 323 -41.88 -4.09 7.48
C CYS A 323 -42.33 -5.53 7.23
N ILE A 324 -41.40 -6.48 7.47
CA ILE A 324 -41.73 -7.93 7.44
C ILE A 324 -41.16 -8.63 8.67
N LYS A 325 -41.80 -9.70 9.08
CA LYS A 325 -41.29 -10.58 10.13
C LYS A 325 -40.28 -11.57 9.53
N VAL A 326 -39.16 -11.71 10.22
CA VAL A 326 -38.07 -12.64 9.90
C VAL A 326 -37.72 -13.35 11.21
N ALA A 327 -38.14 -14.59 11.36
CA ALA A 327 -38.07 -15.35 12.61
C ALA A 327 -38.68 -14.55 13.78
N ASP A 328 -37.88 -14.20 14.78
CA ASP A 328 -38.30 -13.41 15.96
C ASP A 328 -38.14 -11.88 15.77
N ARG A 329 -37.56 -11.42 14.64
CA ARG A 329 -37.26 -10.02 14.38
C ARG A 329 -38.25 -9.40 13.38
N THR A 330 -38.45 -8.09 13.52
CA THR A 330 -39.15 -7.28 12.50
C THR A 330 -38.10 -6.44 11.76
N MET A 331 -38.03 -6.61 10.45
CA MET A 331 -37.14 -5.87 9.56
C MET A 331 -37.93 -4.90 8.70
N CYS A 332 -37.49 -3.66 8.63
CA CYS A 332 -38.23 -2.58 7.99
C CYS A 332 -37.39 -1.84 6.94
N ASN A 333 -38.09 -1.22 6.00
CA ASN A 333 -37.53 -0.21 5.12
C ASN A 333 -37.12 1.02 5.90
N VAL A 334 -36.06 1.70 5.47
CA VAL A 334 -35.71 3.04 6.00
C VAL A 334 -36.72 4.07 5.50
N LEU A 335 -37.02 4.08 4.20
CA LEU A 335 -38.09 4.87 3.62
C LEU A 335 -39.40 4.10 3.75
N ARG A 336 -40.36 4.68 4.45
CA ARG A 336 -41.68 4.08 4.73
C ARG A 336 -42.78 4.84 4.02
N GLY A 337 -43.99 4.26 4.01
CA GLY A 337 -45.17 4.85 3.36
C GLY A 337 -45.27 4.54 1.87
N LEU A 338 -44.47 3.59 1.37
CA LEU A 338 -44.54 3.09 0.01
C LEU A 338 -45.20 1.72 -0.07
N GLY A 339 -46.19 1.46 0.78
CA GLY A 339 -46.92 0.19 0.83
C GLY A 339 -47.68 -0.15 -0.48
N GLY A 340 -48.00 -1.45 -0.68
CA GLY A 340 -48.70 -1.95 -1.83
C GLY A 340 -47.84 -2.62 -2.88
N THR A 341 -48.37 -2.81 -4.09
CA THR A 341 -47.65 -3.51 -5.17
C THR A 341 -46.49 -2.70 -5.67
N MET A 342 -45.28 -3.26 -5.56
CA MET A 342 -44.00 -2.64 -5.94
C MET A 342 -43.24 -3.56 -6.90
N THR A 343 -42.63 -2.98 -7.95
CA THR A 343 -41.70 -3.74 -8.81
C THR A 343 -40.33 -3.90 -8.13
N ILE A 344 -39.55 -4.90 -8.54
CA ILE A 344 -38.17 -5.09 -8.11
C ILE A 344 -37.32 -3.86 -8.47
N GLN A 345 -37.52 -3.27 -9.66
CA GLN A 345 -36.86 -2.01 -10.04
C GLN A 345 -37.25 -0.87 -9.08
N GLY A 346 -38.52 -0.77 -8.71
CA GLY A 346 -38.99 0.22 -7.75
C GLY A 346 -38.36 0.04 -6.35
N ALA A 347 -38.28 -1.22 -5.90
CA ALA A 347 -37.58 -1.57 -4.65
C ALA A 347 -36.09 -1.18 -4.68
N PHE A 348 -35.43 -1.37 -5.81
CA PHE A 348 -34.01 -1.00 -5.99
C PHE A 348 -33.81 0.51 -6.01
N ASN A 349 -34.66 1.27 -6.74
CA ASN A 349 -34.62 2.73 -6.80
C ASN A 349 -34.79 3.37 -5.42
N ASN A 350 -35.79 2.91 -4.66
CA ASN A 350 -36.12 3.40 -3.33
C ASN A 350 -35.32 2.71 -2.21
N SER A 351 -34.39 1.84 -2.58
CA SER A 351 -33.52 1.13 -1.62
C SER A 351 -34.27 0.38 -0.52
N LEU A 352 -35.39 -0.33 -0.88
CA LEU A 352 -36.26 -1.00 0.08
C LEU A 352 -35.64 -2.32 0.56
N ASN A 353 -35.50 -2.49 1.89
CA ASN A 353 -34.96 -3.70 2.51
C ASN A 353 -35.92 -4.90 2.30
N VAL A 354 -37.22 -4.66 2.48
CA VAL A 354 -38.27 -5.68 2.33
C VAL A 354 -38.24 -6.28 0.95
N GLY A 355 -38.06 -5.45 -0.10
CA GLY A 355 -37.98 -5.94 -1.49
C GLY A 355 -36.77 -6.85 -1.70
N THR A 356 -35.62 -6.52 -1.10
CA THR A 356 -34.41 -7.35 -1.25
C THR A 356 -34.55 -8.67 -0.51
N ILE A 357 -35.06 -8.66 0.73
CA ILE A 357 -35.34 -9.90 1.49
C ILE A 357 -36.33 -10.79 0.72
N THR A 358 -37.41 -10.19 0.20
CA THR A 358 -38.44 -10.92 -0.58
C THR A 358 -37.84 -11.55 -1.84
N ALA A 359 -36.96 -10.85 -2.54
CA ALA A 359 -36.28 -11.41 -3.71
C ALA A 359 -35.42 -12.63 -3.35
N ILE A 360 -34.64 -12.55 -2.25
CA ILE A 360 -33.77 -13.65 -1.82
C ILE A 360 -34.55 -14.83 -1.24
N ARG A 361 -35.70 -14.61 -0.61
CA ARG A 361 -36.62 -15.72 -0.22
C ARG A 361 -37.00 -16.61 -1.38
N LYS A 362 -37.11 -16.06 -2.63
CA LYS A 362 -37.43 -16.82 -3.83
C LYS A 362 -36.32 -17.78 -4.29
N LEU A 363 -35.09 -17.64 -3.77
CA LEU A 363 -34.03 -18.64 -3.97
C LEU A 363 -34.30 -19.95 -3.22
N GLY A 364 -35.23 -19.94 -2.29
CA GLY A 364 -35.66 -21.09 -1.50
C GLY A 364 -37.15 -21.38 -1.67
N ASN A 365 -37.91 -21.42 -0.56
CA ASN A 365 -39.33 -21.73 -0.54
C ASN A 365 -40.27 -20.52 -0.76
N GLY A 366 -39.73 -19.33 -0.97
CA GLY A 366 -40.47 -18.08 -1.18
C GLY A 366 -40.97 -17.39 0.09
N SER A 367 -40.97 -18.05 1.24
CA SER A 367 -41.48 -17.52 2.52
C SER A 367 -40.33 -17.14 3.49
N GLN A 368 -39.24 -17.87 3.43
CA GLN A 368 -38.07 -17.70 4.32
C GLN A 368 -36.78 -17.75 3.51
N ILE A 369 -35.72 -17.14 4.07
CA ILE A 369 -34.33 -17.37 3.60
C ILE A 369 -33.85 -18.66 4.29
N ASN A 370 -34.39 -19.78 3.83
CA ASN A 370 -34.08 -21.13 4.30
C ASN A 370 -32.65 -21.56 3.92
N LEU A 371 -32.19 -22.73 4.34
CA LEU A 371 -30.81 -23.17 4.10
C LEU A 371 -30.42 -23.17 2.61
N PRO A 372 -31.22 -23.68 1.66
CA PRO A 372 -30.90 -23.59 0.22
C PRO A 372 -30.72 -22.15 -0.28
N ALA A 373 -31.59 -21.22 0.15
CA ALA A 373 -31.46 -19.81 -0.20
C ALA A 373 -30.15 -19.18 0.40
N ARG A 374 -29.83 -19.55 1.65
CA ARG A 374 -28.57 -19.10 2.29
C ARG A 374 -27.34 -19.66 1.57
N GLN A 375 -27.34 -20.93 1.22
CA GLN A 375 -26.25 -21.58 0.46
C GLN A 375 -26.05 -20.91 -0.90
N THR A 376 -27.12 -20.65 -1.64
CA THR A 376 -27.05 -19.94 -2.92
C THR A 376 -26.51 -18.52 -2.75
N LEU A 377 -26.98 -17.76 -1.75
CA LEU A 377 -26.50 -16.40 -1.51
C LEU A 377 -25.04 -16.39 -1.09
N TYR A 378 -24.61 -17.37 -0.27
CA TYR A 378 -23.22 -17.52 0.14
C TYR A 378 -22.31 -17.86 -1.05
N GLU A 379 -22.69 -18.82 -1.90
CA GLU A 379 -21.98 -19.14 -3.14
C GLU A 379 -21.72 -17.88 -3.98
N TYR A 380 -22.77 -17.05 -4.19
CA TYR A 380 -22.59 -15.82 -4.95
C TYR A 380 -21.71 -14.81 -4.23
N TYR A 381 -21.95 -14.55 -2.96
CA TYR A 381 -21.22 -13.55 -2.22
C TYR A 381 -19.75 -13.94 -2.03
N HIS A 382 -19.49 -15.16 -1.55
CA HIS A 382 -18.17 -15.62 -1.22
C HIS A 382 -17.40 -16.12 -2.47
N ASP A 383 -17.97 -17.10 -3.17
CA ASP A 383 -17.20 -17.81 -4.20
C ASP A 383 -17.18 -17.04 -5.52
N LYS A 384 -18.29 -16.37 -5.88
CA LYS A 384 -18.38 -15.63 -7.14
C LYS A 384 -17.89 -14.19 -7.01
N PHE A 385 -18.43 -13.39 -6.06
CA PHE A 385 -18.03 -11.99 -5.90
C PHE A 385 -16.78 -11.80 -5.03
N GLY A 386 -16.35 -12.82 -4.27
CA GLY A 386 -15.12 -12.80 -3.49
C GLY A 386 -15.24 -12.07 -2.15
N PHE A 387 -16.44 -11.93 -1.60
CA PHE A 387 -16.67 -11.26 -0.33
C PHE A 387 -16.19 -12.09 0.85
N GLY A 388 -15.57 -11.43 1.84
CA GLY A 388 -15.04 -12.10 3.03
C GLY A 388 -13.70 -12.79 2.82
N ALA A 389 -13.11 -12.70 1.63
CA ALA A 389 -11.79 -13.24 1.30
C ALA A 389 -10.87 -12.15 0.74
N LYS A 390 -9.56 -12.28 0.93
CA LYS A 390 -8.58 -11.37 0.32
C LYS A 390 -8.67 -11.44 -1.20
N THR A 391 -8.66 -10.30 -1.86
CA THR A 391 -8.68 -10.22 -3.33
C THR A 391 -7.33 -10.62 -3.93
N GLY A 392 -6.26 -10.48 -3.16
CA GLY A 392 -4.89 -10.71 -3.57
C GLY A 392 -4.27 -9.53 -4.31
N ILE A 393 -4.80 -8.32 -4.15
CA ILE A 393 -4.15 -7.09 -4.62
C ILE A 393 -2.73 -6.98 -4.01
N GLU A 394 -1.81 -6.36 -4.71
CA GLU A 394 -0.40 -6.24 -4.30
C GLU A 394 -0.18 -5.16 -3.22
N LEU A 395 -1.15 -5.00 -2.32
CA LEU A 395 -1.12 -4.10 -1.16
C LEU A 395 -1.43 -4.85 0.14
N GLY A 396 -1.26 -4.20 1.28
CA GLY A 396 -1.81 -4.68 2.53
C GLY A 396 -3.33 -4.81 2.42
N GLU A 397 -3.90 -5.94 2.84
CA GLU A 397 -5.31 -6.24 2.66
C GLU A 397 -5.89 -7.01 3.85
N ALA A 398 -7.08 -6.61 4.31
CA ALA A 398 -7.90 -7.36 5.25
C ALA A 398 -8.93 -8.24 4.51
N SER A 399 -9.24 -9.41 5.07
CA SER A 399 -10.19 -10.34 4.42
C SER A 399 -11.65 -9.91 4.53
N GLY A 400 -12.05 -9.15 5.55
CA GLY A 400 -13.46 -9.01 5.88
C GLY A 400 -14.06 -10.31 6.42
N TYR A 401 -15.39 -10.39 6.47
CA TYR A 401 -16.08 -11.59 6.95
C TYR A 401 -17.53 -11.66 6.49
N ILE A 402 -17.97 -12.85 6.05
CA ILE A 402 -19.37 -13.24 5.88
C ILE A 402 -19.62 -14.60 6.52
N TYR A 403 -20.81 -14.84 7.01
CA TYR A 403 -21.13 -16.04 7.81
C TYR A 403 -21.44 -17.24 6.91
N PRO A 404 -20.77 -18.40 7.10
CA PRO A 404 -21.14 -19.64 6.42
C PRO A 404 -22.60 -20.05 6.72
N PRO A 405 -23.37 -20.55 5.73
CA PRO A 405 -24.82 -20.77 5.86
C PRO A 405 -25.21 -21.89 6.81
N ASP A 406 -24.30 -22.82 7.07
CA ASP A 406 -24.44 -24.00 7.96
C ASP A 406 -23.89 -23.77 9.36
N SER A 407 -23.24 -22.62 9.61
CA SER A 407 -22.79 -22.24 10.94
C SER A 407 -23.98 -21.83 11.83
N ALA A 408 -23.79 -21.90 13.16
CA ALA A 408 -24.77 -21.43 14.13
C ALA A 408 -25.18 -19.96 13.91
N GLU A 409 -24.21 -19.14 13.47
CA GLU A 409 -24.40 -17.73 13.16
C GLU A 409 -25.04 -17.49 11.78
N GLY A 410 -25.03 -18.48 10.89
CA GLY A 410 -25.56 -18.42 9.53
C GLY A 410 -27.08 -18.55 9.44
N ASN A 411 -27.83 -17.91 10.35
CA ASN A 411 -29.30 -18.04 10.45
C ASN A 411 -30.06 -17.09 9.53
N GLU A 412 -31.40 -17.24 9.46
CA GLU A 412 -32.27 -16.46 8.59
C GLU A 412 -32.22 -14.96 8.87
N VAL A 413 -32.15 -14.56 10.15
CA VAL A 413 -32.12 -13.14 10.56
C VAL A 413 -30.87 -12.47 10.01
N ARG A 414 -29.71 -13.12 10.21
CA ARG A 414 -28.43 -12.59 9.73
C ARG A 414 -28.34 -12.53 8.21
N TYR A 415 -28.76 -13.59 7.52
CA TYR A 415 -28.81 -13.61 6.07
C TYR A 415 -29.78 -12.57 5.50
N SER A 416 -30.92 -12.34 6.17
CA SER A 416 -31.81 -11.24 5.77
C SER A 416 -31.14 -9.87 5.89
N ALA A 417 -30.38 -9.62 6.96
CA ALA A 417 -29.60 -8.38 7.12
C ALA A 417 -28.47 -8.28 6.06
N MET A 418 -27.79 -9.39 5.77
CA MET A 418 -26.74 -9.44 4.74
C MET A 418 -27.26 -9.07 3.34
N THR A 419 -28.56 -9.33 3.03
CA THR A 419 -29.12 -8.96 1.72
C THR A 419 -29.05 -7.46 1.43
N TYR A 420 -28.99 -6.62 2.44
CA TYR A 420 -28.89 -5.16 2.32
C TYR A 420 -27.62 -4.58 2.96
N GLY A 421 -26.62 -5.45 3.23
CA GLY A 421 -25.26 -5.05 3.58
C GLY A 421 -25.02 -4.73 5.04
N GLN A 422 -25.82 -5.30 5.96
CA GLN A 422 -25.57 -5.34 7.39
C GLN A 422 -25.21 -6.77 7.84
N SER A 423 -24.65 -6.91 9.04
CA SER A 423 -24.18 -8.21 9.57
C SER A 423 -23.10 -8.88 8.70
N MET A 424 -22.30 -8.11 8.01
CA MET A 424 -21.16 -8.53 7.21
C MET A 424 -20.11 -7.42 7.18
N ASN A 425 -18.84 -7.77 7.10
CA ASN A 425 -17.77 -6.80 7.00
C ASN A 425 -16.95 -7.04 5.72
N LEU A 426 -16.84 -6.02 4.87
CA LEU A 426 -16.12 -6.08 3.60
C LEU A 426 -15.19 -4.88 3.47
N THR A 427 -14.08 -5.07 2.75
CA THR A 427 -13.25 -3.95 2.32
C THR A 427 -13.82 -3.30 1.05
N MET A 428 -13.48 -2.03 0.82
CA MET A 428 -13.93 -1.34 -0.39
C MET A 428 -13.41 -2.03 -1.66
N ILE A 429 -12.18 -2.55 -1.65
CA ILE A 429 -11.61 -3.24 -2.82
C ILE A 429 -12.40 -4.51 -3.17
N GLN A 430 -12.87 -5.29 -2.18
CA GLN A 430 -13.72 -6.46 -2.44
C GLN A 430 -15.02 -6.06 -3.12
N VAL A 431 -15.68 -5.02 -2.61
CA VAL A 431 -16.96 -4.53 -3.16
C VAL A 431 -16.77 -3.96 -4.56
N ALA A 432 -15.71 -3.16 -4.78
CA ALA A 432 -15.42 -2.56 -6.08
C ALA A 432 -15.09 -3.63 -7.15
N ALA A 433 -14.32 -4.66 -6.79
CA ALA A 433 -13.97 -5.77 -7.69
C ALA A 433 -15.22 -6.61 -8.06
N GLY A 434 -16.04 -6.96 -7.06
CA GLY A 434 -17.31 -7.65 -7.30
C GLY A 434 -18.25 -6.82 -8.17
N PHE A 435 -18.37 -5.50 -7.90
CA PHE A 435 -19.24 -4.61 -8.66
C PHE A 435 -18.75 -4.43 -10.11
N SER A 436 -17.44 -4.40 -10.33
CA SER A 436 -16.88 -4.36 -11.68
C SER A 436 -17.39 -5.52 -12.53
N SER A 437 -17.52 -6.72 -11.94
CA SER A 437 -18.06 -7.88 -12.65
C SER A 437 -19.56 -7.74 -12.96
N LEU A 438 -20.33 -7.02 -12.16
CA LEU A 438 -21.75 -6.79 -12.46
C LEU A 438 -21.98 -5.92 -13.70
N VAL A 439 -21.01 -5.08 -14.09
CA VAL A 439 -21.19 -4.11 -15.17
C VAL A 439 -20.37 -4.42 -16.43
N ASN A 440 -19.52 -5.46 -16.40
CA ASN A 440 -18.62 -5.82 -17.50
C ASN A 440 -18.99 -7.14 -18.22
N GLY A 441 -20.20 -7.66 -18.03
CA GLY A 441 -20.62 -8.95 -18.61
C GLY A 441 -20.42 -10.14 -17.67
N GLY A 442 -20.16 -9.92 -16.39
CA GLY A 442 -20.00 -10.94 -15.36
C GLY A 442 -18.56 -11.43 -15.14
N GLN A 443 -17.57 -10.81 -15.76
CA GLN A 443 -16.18 -11.23 -15.70
C GLN A 443 -15.49 -10.68 -14.44
N TYR A 444 -15.02 -11.56 -13.55
CA TYR A 444 -14.27 -11.16 -12.37
C TYR A 444 -12.77 -11.19 -12.66
N TYR A 445 -12.14 -10.04 -12.52
CA TYR A 445 -10.70 -9.90 -12.56
C TYR A 445 -10.14 -9.74 -11.14
N LYS A 446 -8.96 -10.31 -10.88
CA LYS A 446 -8.20 -9.99 -9.67
C LYS A 446 -7.87 -8.49 -9.70
N PRO A 447 -8.21 -7.71 -8.65
CA PRO A 447 -7.72 -6.35 -8.57
C PRO A 447 -6.19 -6.32 -8.61
N THR A 448 -5.63 -5.39 -9.36
CA THR A 448 -4.18 -5.22 -9.42
C THR A 448 -3.81 -3.75 -9.40
N ILE A 449 -2.69 -3.45 -8.76
CA ILE A 449 -2.08 -2.13 -8.75
C ILE A 449 -0.81 -2.09 -9.62
N LEU A 450 -0.39 -3.23 -10.20
CA LEU A 450 0.79 -3.33 -11.04
C LEU A 450 0.41 -3.47 -12.52
N VAL A 451 0.99 -2.60 -13.36
CA VAL A 451 1.06 -2.82 -14.81
C VAL A 451 2.18 -3.79 -15.15
N GLY A 452 3.33 -3.65 -14.48
CA GLY A 452 4.52 -4.43 -14.74
C GLY A 452 5.79 -3.78 -14.19
N THR A 453 6.92 -4.00 -14.89
CA THR A 453 8.22 -3.45 -14.53
C THR A 453 8.79 -2.58 -15.65
N ILE A 454 9.63 -1.62 -15.29
CA ILE A 454 10.39 -0.80 -16.24
C ILE A 454 11.82 -1.33 -16.28
N ASP A 455 12.30 -1.69 -17.47
CA ASP A 455 13.68 -2.16 -17.65
C ASP A 455 14.70 -1.00 -17.63
N GLU A 456 16.00 -1.33 -17.69
CA GLU A 456 17.09 -0.35 -17.68
C GLU A 456 17.06 0.61 -18.87
N SER A 457 16.45 0.20 -19.97
CA SER A 457 16.26 1.02 -21.18
C SER A 457 15.02 1.92 -21.10
N GLY A 458 14.24 1.84 -20.01
CA GLY A 458 13.02 2.62 -19.80
C GLY A 458 11.76 2.00 -20.44
N ASN A 459 11.83 0.77 -20.95
CA ASN A 459 10.68 0.12 -21.57
C ASN A 459 9.80 -0.57 -20.52
N LEU A 460 8.49 -0.40 -20.67
CA LEU A 460 7.49 -1.08 -19.85
C LEU A 460 7.33 -2.54 -20.30
N LYS A 461 7.56 -3.47 -19.37
CA LYS A 461 7.22 -4.89 -19.50
C LYS A 461 5.92 -5.14 -18.75
N SER A 462 4.81 -5.03 -19.45
CA SER A 462 3.47 -5.21 -18.88
C SER A 462 3.11 -6.68 -18.72
N SER A 463 2.30 -6.97 -17.69
CA SER A 463 1.61 -8.25 -17.51
C SER A 463 0.12 -8.08 -17.80
N GLU A 464 -0.46 -9.01 -18.53
CA GLU A 464 -1.89 -9.00 -18.80
C GLU A 464 -2.66 -9.64 -17.63
N ASN A 465 -3.70 -8.95 -17.15
CA ASN A 465 -4.57 -9.49 -16.11
C ASN A 465 -5.67 -10.36 -16.76
N LYS A 466 -5.89 -11.56 -16.21
CA LYS A 466 -6.81 -12.55 -16.76
C LYS A 466 -8.10 -12.63 -15.97
N VAL A 467 -9.20 -12.97 -16.65
CA VAL A 467 -10.46 -13.33 -16.01
C VAL A 467 -10.23 -14.55 -15.11
N ILE A 468 -10.60 -14.42 -13.83
CA ILE A 468 -10.49 -15.51 -12.87
C ILE A 468 -11.74 -16.42 -12.92
N ARG A 469 -12.92 -15.79 -13.02
CA ARG A 469 -14.21 -16.50 -12.99
C ARG A 469 -15.35 -15.65 -13.54
N GLN A 470 -16.44 -16.32 -13.89
CA GLN A 470 -17.72 -15.70 -14.24
C GLN A 470 -18.58 -15.59 -12.97
N THR A 471 -19.04 -14.39 -12.64
CA THR A 471 -19.87 -14.14 -11.44
C THR A 471 -21.35 -14.26 -11.73
N VAL A 472 -21.80 -13.64 -12.81
CA VAL A 472 -23.18 -13.66 -13.32
C VAL A 472 -23.14 -13.78 -14.83
N SER A 473 -24.27 -14.16 -15.43
CA SER A 473 -24.39 -14.20 -16.89
C SER A 473 -24.31 -12.81 -17.53
N GLY A 474 -23.91 -12.73 -18.80
CA GLY A 474 -23.91 -11.47 -19.56
C GLY A 474 -25.32 -10.83 -19.61
N GLY A 475 -26.37 -11.64 -19.66
CA GLY A 475 -27.76 -11.18 -19.60
C GLY A 475 -28.11 -10.52 -18.27
N THR A 476 -27.69 -11.12 -17.15
CA THR A 476 -27.84 -10.53 -15.81
C THR A 476 -27.06 -9.24 -15.67
N SER A 477 -25.82 -9.22 -16.15
CA SER A 477 -24.98 -7.99 -16.14
C SER A 477 -25.67 -6.85 -16.92
N SER A 478 -26.24 -7.13 -18.08
CA SER A 478 -26.98 -6.13 -18.88
C SER A 478 -28.22 -5.60 -18.14
N GLN A 479 -29.00 -6.49 -17.51
CA GLN A 479 -30.16 -6.10 -16.69
C GLN A 479 -29.71 -5.23 -15.49
N MET A 480 -28.61 -5.60 -14.81
CA MET A 480 -28.08 -4.84 -13.68
C MET A 480 -27.60 -3.45 -14.10
N ARG A 481 -26.95 -3.31 -15.24
CA ARG A 481 -26.60 -1.98 -15.77
C ARG A 481 -27.81 -1.10 -15.98
N THR A 482 -28.88 -1.66 -16.58
CA THR A 482 -30.14 -0.94 -16.75
C THR A 482 -30.75 -0.54 -15.40
N MET A 483 -30.79 -1.47 -14.45
CA MET A 483 -31.30 -1.20 -13.10
C MET A 483 -30.51 -0.09 -12.39
N LEU A 484 -29.18 -0.13 -12.46
CA LEU A 484 -28.28 0.85 -11.85
C LEU A 484 -28.43 2.24 -12.49
N THR A 485 -28.56 2.31 -13.83
CA THR A 485 -28.79 3.56 -14.56
C THR A 485 -30.17 4.14 -14.20
N THR A 486 -31.22 3.32 -14.14
CA THR A 486 -32.56 3.75 -13.73
C THR A 486 -32.58 4.26 -12.29
N ALA A 487 -31.90 3.56 -11.38
CA ALA A 487 -31.78 3.99 -10.00
C ALA A 487 -31.00 5.33 -9.87
N ARG A 488 -29.92 5.51 -10.65
CA ARG A 488 -29.18 6.78 -10.69
C ARG A 488 -30.06 7.93 -11.17
N ARG A 489 -30.81 7.72 -12.24
CA ARG A 489 -31.72 8.73 -12.81
C ARG A 489 -32.85 9.13 -11.86
N SER A 490 -33.25 8.29 -10.92
CA SER A 490 -34.24 8.62 -9.89
C SER A 490 -33.71 9.55 -8.79
N LEU A 491 -32.39 9.74 -8.69
CA LEU A 491 -31.77 10.63 -7.73
C LEU A 491 -31.63 12.06 -8.30
N PHE A 492 -31.80 13.06 -7.44
CA PHE A 492 -31.58 14.46 -7.83
C PHE A 492 -30.16 14.71 -8.37
N LEU A 493 -29.17 13.97 -7.87
CA LEU A 493 -27.76 14.03 -8.29
C LEU A 493 -27.57 13.78 -9.79
N SER A 494 -28.44 13.00 -10.44
CA SER A 494 -28.32 12.70 -11.86
C SER A 494 -28.46 13.91 -12.78
N LYS A 495 -29.03 15.00 -12.28
CA LYS A 495 -29.10 16.28 -13.00
C LYS A 495 -27.73 16.91 -13.29
N SER A 496 -26.73 16.52 -12.52
CA SER A 496 -25.34 16.96 -12.69
C SER A 496 -24.51 15.99 -13.51
N ASP A 497 -25.06 14.85 -13.92
CA ASP A 497 -24.38 13.88 -14.76
C ASP A 497 -24.21 14.42 -16.18
N LYS A 498 -23.09 14.12 -16.79
CA LYS A 498 -22.80 14.50 -18.16
C LYS A 498 -23.75 13.80 -19.12
N SER A 499 -24.43 14.56 -19.99
CA SER A 499 -25.40 14.02 -20.95
C SER A 499 -24.71 13.21 -22.05
N GLY A 500 -25.40 12.21 -22.60
CA GLY A 500 -24.89 11.35 -23.68
C GLY A 500 -24.09 10.15 -23.19
N TYR A 501 -23.95 9.96 -21.86
CA TYR A 501 -23.21 8.83 -21.26
C TYR A 501 -24.10 7.93 -20.42
N GLU A 502 -23.65 6.69 -20.27
CA GLU A 502 -24.31 5.72 -19.39
C GLU A 502 -23.65 5.81 -18.01
N ILE A 503 -24.36 6.42 -17.05
CA ILE A 503 -23.93 6.53 -15.65
C ILE A 503 -24.95 5.83 -14.77
N GLY A 504 -24.49 4.87 -13.99
CA GLY A 504 -25.33 4.08 -13.09
C GLY A 504 -24.68 3.93 -11.71
N GLY A 505 -25.48 3.66 -10.70
CA GLY A 505 -24.93 3.45 -9.36
C GLY A 505 -25.98 3.24 -8.28
N LYS A 506 -25.48 2.95 -7.07
CA LYS A 506 -26.28 2.68 -5.88
C LYS A 506 -25.74 3.42 -4.67
N THR A 507 -26.63 4.07 -3.96
CA THR A 507 -26.33 4.66 -2.64
C THR A 507 -26.32 3.60 -1.55
N GLY A 508 -25.49 3.80 -0.54
CA GLY A 508 -25.52 3.05 0.70
C GLY A 508 -25.45 3.99 1.90
N THR A 509 -26.06 3.55 2.96
CA THR A 509 -25.96 4.17 4.29
C THR A 509 -25.99 3.01 5.28
N SER A 510 -25.01 2.92 6.14
CA SER A 510 -24.93 1.93 7.21
C SER A 510 -24.80 2.61 8.56
N GLU A 511 -25.37 2.03 9.58
CA GLU A 511 -25.18 2.48 10.95
C GLU A 511 -23.73 2.23 11.36
N ALA A 512 -23.11 3.18 12.06
CA ALA A 512 -21.78 2.98 12.61
C ALA A 512 -21.85 2.08 13.85
N VAL A 513 -20.81 1.27 14.04
CA VAL A 513 -20.65 0.48 15.28
C VAL A 513 -19.72 1.26 16.19
N VAL A 514 -20.26 1.78 17.28
CA VAL A 514 -19.52 2.51 18.32
C VAL A 514 -19.53 1.69 19.61
N ASN A 515 -18.35 1.38 20.15
CA ASN A 515 -18.21 0.54 21.34
C ASN A 515 -18.94 -0.82 21.25
N GLY A 516 -18.94 -1.43 20.07
CA GLY A 516 -19.56 -2.74 19.82
C GLY A 516 -21.08 -2.73 19.65
N ALA A 517 -21.71 -1.56 19.61
CA ALA A 517 -23.16 -1.40 19.42
C ALA A 517 -23.48 -0.51 18.21
N TYR A 518 -24.55 -0.84 17.51
CA TYR A 518 -25.08 0.04 16.44
C TYR A 518 -25.59 1.35 17.01
N THR A 519 -25.29 2.44 16.36
CA THR A 519 -25.83 3.76 16.71
C THR A 519 -26.56 4.38 15.53
N GLN A 520 -27.80 4.81 15.75
CA GLN A 520 -28.57 5.56 14.74
C GLN A 520 -28.13 7.03 14.61
N LYS A 521 -27.33 7.50 15.55
CA LYS A 521 -26.83 8.88 15.56
C LYS A 521 -25.66 9.09 14.59
N GLU A 522 -25.00 8.01 14.21
CA GLU A 522 -23.81 8.05 13.38
C GLU A 522 -23.93 7.02 12.27
N THR A 523 -23.70 7.43 11.04
CA THR A 523 -23.79 6.57 9.87
C THR A 523 -22.60 6.77 8.95
N ILE A 524 -22.30 5.73 8.15
CA ILE A 524 -21.30 5.73 7.10
C ILE A 524 -22.03 5.91 5.77
N ALA A 525 -21.66 6.95 5.02
CA ALA A 525 -22.17 7.17 3.68
C ALA A 525 -21.33 6.44 2.64
N THR A 526 -21.97 5.68 1.75
CA THR A 526 -21.31 5.02 0.63
C THR A 526 -22.04 5.28 -0.68
N TYR A 527 -21.28 5.29 -1.76
CA TYR A 527 -21.80 5.26 -3.13
C TYR A 527 -20.90 4.39 -3.98
N ILE A 528 -21.50 3.50 -4.78
CA ILE A 528 -20.77 2.77 -5.82
C ILE A 528 -21.50 2.94 -7.14
N GLY A 529 -20.74 3.23 -8.19
CA GLY A 529 -21.30 3.40 -9.50
C GLY A 529 -20.27 3.19 -10.60
N TYR A 530 -20.74 3.26 -11.82
CA TYR A 530 -19.91 3.15 -13.01
C TYR A 530 -20.31 4.23 -14.01
N GLY A 531 -19.39 4.50 -14.91
CA GLY A 531 -19.68 5.31 -16.08
C GLY A 531 -19.04 4.73 -17.33
N GLY A 532 -19.61 5.10 -18.47
CA GLY A 532 -19.12 4.67 -19.76
C GLY A 532 -19.93 5.26 -20.91
N GLY A 533 -19.64 4.79 -22.11
CA GLY A 533 -20.27 5.27 -23.34
C GLY A 533 -20.57 4.14 -24.31
N LYS A 534 -20.25 4.35 -25.59
CA LYS A 534 -20.49 3.38 -26.67
C LYS A 534 -19.90 1.98 -26.39
N ASN A 535 -18.76 1.92 -25.71
CA ASN A 535 -18.05 0.66 -25.42
C ASN A 535 -18.45 0.01 -24.07
N GLY A 536 -19.56 0.45 -23.45
CA GLY A 536 -20.02 -0.03 -22.15
C GLY A 536 -19.34 0.65 -20.96
N ALA A 537 -19.27 -0.06 -19.83
CA ALA A 537 -18.63 0.48 -18.62
C ALA A 537 -17.12 0.63 -18.81
N GLU A 538 -16.59 1.82 -18.56
CA GLU A 538 -15.18 2.17 -18.69
C GLU A 538 -14.49 2.33 -17.33
N TYR A 539 -15.23 2.69 -16.30
CA TYR A 539 -14.75 2.80 -14.93
C TYR A 539 -15.83 2.46 -13.91
N VAL A 540 -15.38 2.03 -12.74
CA VAL A 540 -16.17 1.88 -11.51
C VAL A 540 -15.55 2.78 -10.46
N ILE A 541 -16.37 3.54 -9.74
CA ILE A 541 -15.95 4.39 -8.64
C ILE A 541 -16.74 3.99 -7.39
N MET A 542 -16.03 3.73 -6.30
CA MET A 542 -16.62 3.55 -4.98
C MET A 542 -16.13 4.62 -4.03
N VAL A 543 -17.05 5.23 -3.30
CA VAL A 543 -16.80 6.29 -2.32
C VAL A 543 -17.33 5.85 -0.96
N ARG A 544 -16.56 6.08 0.10
CA ARG A 544 -16.93 5.96 1.51
C ARG A 544 -16.62 7.26 2.22
N VAL A 545 -17.55 7.77 3.05
CA VAL A 545 -17.37 8.93 3.92
C VAL A 545 -17.82 8.55 5.32
N ALA A 546 -17.00 8.83 6.33
CA ALA A 546 -17.26 8.48 7.73
C ALA A 546 -16.78 9.56 8.68
N ALA A 547 -17.35 9.56 9.88
CA ALA A 547 -16.99 10.49 10.94
C ALA A 547 -17.05 9.79 12.31
N PRO A 548 -16.18 8.78 12.56
CA PRO A 548 -16.27 7.95 13.76
C PRO A 548 -16.16 8.78 15.04
N GLY A 549 -17.12 8.55 15.95
CA GLY A 549 -17.18 9.24 17.25
C GLY A 549 -17.66 10.69 17.20
N LYS A 550 -18.17 11.18 16.06
CA LYS A 550 -18.68 12.55 15.90
C LYS A 550 -20.21 12.66 16.01
N GLY A 551 -20.94 11.56 15.98
CA GLY A 551 -22.40 11.56 16.02
C GLY A 551 -23.03 12.21 14.79
N ILE A 552 -22.41 12.11 13.62
CA ILE A 552 -22.89 12.72 12.37
C ILE A 552 -23.66 11.69 11.55
N ASN A 553 -24.87 12.08 11.12
CA ASN A 553 -25.69 11.26 10.21
C ASN A 553 -25.31 11.57 8.76
N LEU A 554 -24.45 10.72 8.18
CA LEU A 554 -24.01 10.81 6.80
C LEU A 554 -24.89 9.95 5.89
N GLN A 555 -25.29 10.47 4.72
CA GLN A 555 -26.16 9.80 3.75
C GLN A 555 -25.46 9.63 2.41
N GLY A 556 -25.59 8.44 1.80
CA GLY A 556 -24.90 8.11 0.57
C GLY A 556 -25.19 9.07 -0.60
N ASN A 557 -26.45 9.51 -0.76
CA ASN A 557 -26.84 10.45 -1.83
C ASN A 557 -26.34 11.88 -1.58
N LEU A 558 -26.18 12.32 -0.33
CA LEU A 558 -25.81 13.69 0.02
C LEU A 558 -24.31 13.90 0.18
N HIS A 559 -23.57 12.87 0.63
CA HIS A 559 -22.17 13.04 1.01
C HIS A 559 -21.20 12.21 0.14
N ALA A 560 -21.56 10.98 -0.24
CA ALA A 560 -20.72 10.14 -1.11
C ALA A 560 -21.04 10.34 -2.61
N GLY A 561 -22.33 10.54 -2.95
CA GLY A 561 -22.79 10.71 -4.34
C GLY A 561 -22.19 11.92 -5.05
N PRO A 562 -22.08 13.11 -4.44
CA PRO A 562 -21.44 14.28 -5.07
C PRO A 562 -19.96 14.04 -5.40
N ILE A 563 -19.22 13.34 -4.53
CA ILE A 563 -17.81 12.98 -4.78
C ILE A 563 -17.71 12.07 -6.02
N PHE A 564 -18.59 11.03 -6.09
CA PHE A 564 -18.69 10.19 -7.29
C PHE A 564 -18.97 11.03 -8.55
N THR A 565 -19.93 11.96 -8.49
CA THR A 565 -20.33 12.78 -9.65
C THR A 565 -19.18 13.65 -10.16
N ASP A 566 -18.44 14.29 -9.24
CA ASP A 566 -17.29 15.14 -9.57
C ASP A 566 -16.22 14.32 -10.29
N ILE A 567 -15.81 13.18 -9.73
CA ILE A 567 -14.81 12.29 -10.34
C ILE A 567 -15.33 11.74 -11.68
N SER A 568 -16.58 11.25 -11.72
CA SER A 568 -17.18 10.63 -12.91
C SER A 568 -17.22 11.59 -14.10
N ASN A 569 -17.69 12.82 -13.89
CA ASN A 569 -17.75 13.82 -14.94
C ASN A 569 -16.37 14.20 -15.48
N TRP A 570 -15.40 14.36 -14.58
CA TRP A 570 -14.03 14.65 -14.95
C TRP A 570 -13.37 13.50 -15.73
N MET A 571 -13.61 12.25 -15.31
CA MET A 571 -13.06 11.07 -15.98
C MET A 571 -13.57 10.92 -17.41
N ILE A 572 -14.83 11.24 -17.68
CA ILE A 572 -15.39 11.19 -19.03
C ILE A 572 -14.56 12.03 -20.01
N ASP A 573 -14.17 13.24 -19.58
CA ASP A 573 -13.34 14.13 -20.40
C ASP A 573 -11.90 13.65 -20.48
N TYR A 574 -11.31 13.31 -19.35
CA TYR A 574 -9.92 12.90 -19.27
C TYR A 574 -9.64 11.65 -20.08
N MET A 575 -10.49 10.62 -19.96
CA MET A 575 -10.36 9.37 -20.70
C MET A 575 -10.87 9.48 -22.15
N LYS A 576 -11.43 10.64 -22.54
CA LYS A 576 -12.00 10.88 -23.89
C LYS A 576 -13.02 9.80 -24.26
N ILE A 577 -13.91 9.47 -23.32
CA ILE A 577 -14.91 8.42 -23.52
C ILE A 577 -15.89 8.88 -24.63
N ALA A 578 -16.05 8.04 -25.65
CA ALA A 578 -17.03 8.32 -26.71
C ALA A 578 -18.46 8.22 -26.15
N PRO A 579 -19.33 9.21 -26.38
CA PRO A 579 -20.72 9.15 -25.91
C PRO A 579 -21.44 7.93 -26.49
N LYS A 580 -22.54 7.54 -25.84
CA LYS A 580 -23.37 6.40 -26.28
C LYS A 580 -24.16 6.74 -27.54
N GLU A 581 -24.63 7.99 -27.63
CA GLU A 581 -25.35 8.57 -28.79
C GLU A 581 -25.03 10.06 -28.90
#